data_de858f4692d9c6fdb97bfd332fd4270d
#
_entry.id   de858f4692d9c6fdb97bfd332fd4270d
#
_cell.length_a   1.000
_cell.length_b   1.000
_cell.length_c   1.000
_cell.angle_alpha   90.00
_cell.angle_beta   90.00
_cell.angle_gamma   90.00
#
_symmetry.space_group_name_H-M   'P 1'
#
loop_
_entity.id
_entity.type
_entity.pdbx_description
1 polymer ?
#
loop_
_entity_poly.entity_id
_entity_poly.type
_entity_poly.pdbx_seq_one_letter_code
_entity_poly.pdbx_strand_id
1 'polypeptide(L)'
;MYDRFDKQTSTGLILCTTVLSAAFSIAITGCSTDADHGTLQGNVTLDDEPLKTGLVRFVPVDGQTPSADAMITDGRFTAKVPVGEKRVSISAPKVVGTRKFYNTPDAPSVDIVEELLPARYNAQTELTITVNAGDQQHDFDLESDK
;
A
#
# COMPACT_ATOMS: atom_id res chain seq x y z
N MET A 1 69.73 -47.48 -7.86
CA MET A 1 69.77 -48.54 -8.89
C MET A 1 68.66 -48.28 -9.86
N TYR A 2 69.00 -47.61 -10.91
CA TYR A 2 68.66 -47.92 -12.32
C TYR A 2 67.14 -47.98 -12.60
N ASP A 3 66.60 -47.38 -13.57
CA ASP A 3 66.96 -46.82 -14.87
C ASP A 3 65.61 -46.49 -15.55
N ARG A 4 65.49 -45.45 -16.15
CA ARG A 4 65.69 -45.10 -17.54
C ARG A 4 64.38 -45.01 -18.34
N PHE A 5 64.24 -43.78 -18.87
CA PHE A 5 63.77 -43.39 -20.22
C PHE A 5 62.58 -44.17 -20.84
N ASP A 6 61.62 -43.54 -21.32
CA ASP A 6 61.69 -43.18 -22.73
C ASP A 6 60.67 -42.09 -23.13
N LYS A 7 61.16 -41.30 -23.95
CA LYS A 7 60.62 -40.23 -24.78
C LYS A 7 59.72 -40.90 -25.83
N GLN A 8 58.53 -40.34 -26.03
CA GLN A 8 58.04 -40.23 -27.40
C GLN A 8 57.12 -39.12 -27.63
N THR A 9 57.64 -38.12 -28.33
CA THR A 9 56.97 -37.15 -29.14
C THR A 9 55.99 -37.79 -30.11
N SER A 10 54.76 -37.36 -30.11
CA SER A 10 53.98 -37.45 -31.35
C SER A 10 53.11 -36.18 -31.46
N THR A 11 53.52 -35.42 -32.42
CA THR A 11 52.84 -34.29 -33.06
C THR A 11 51.53 -34.79 -33.63
N GLY A 12 50.44 -34.11 -33.25
CA GLY A 12 49.11 -34.37 -33.83
C GLY A 12 48.17 -33.22 -33.45
N LEU A 13 48.33 -32.22 -34.17
CA LEU A 13 47.40 -31.41 -34.94
C LEU A 13 45.99 -31.23 -34.32
N ILE A 14 45.81 -30.08 -33.71
CA ILE A 14 44.74 -29.08 -33.91
C ILE A 14 43.35 -29.67 -34.24
N LEU A 15 42.41 -29.52 -33.34
CA LEU A 15 41.12 -28.98 -33.72
C LEU A 15 40.58 -28.05 -32.60
N CYS A 16 40.63 -26.79 -32.91
CA CYS A 16 40.07 -25.71 -32.17
C CYS A 16 38.55 -25.82 -32.26
N THR A 17 37.91 -26.39 -31.24
CA THR A 17 36.46 -26.21 -31.06
C THR A 17 36.25 -25.20 -29.96
N THR A 18 36.12 -23.98 -30.40
CA THR A 18 35.55 -22.89 -29.58
C THR A 18 34.13 -23.25 -29.20
N VAL A 19 33.95 -23.82 -28.01
CA VAL A 19 32.64 -23.90 -27.39
C VAL A 19 32.31 -22.51 -26.90
N LEU A 20 31.56 -21.82 -27.73
CA LEU A 20 30.87 -20.54 -27.38
C LEU A 20 29.83 -20.88 -26.33
N SER A 21 30.25 -20.76 -25.08
CA SER A 21 29.35 -20.88 -23.93
C SER A 21 28.47 -19.63 -23.90
N ALA A 22 27.34 -19.67 -24.60
CA ALA A 22 26.29 -18.69 -24.48
C ALA A 22 25.70 -18.82 -23.09
N ALA A 23 26.20 -17.99 -22.16
CA ALA A 23 25.56 -17.79 -20.87
C ALA A 23 24.20 -17.12 -21.12
N PHE A 24 23.15 -17.94 -21.22
CA PHE A 24 21.79 -17.50 -21.28
C PHE A 24 21.42 -17.05 -19.85
N SER A 25 21.68 -15.77 -19.57
CA SER A 25 21.22 -15.09 -18.37
C SER A 25 19.71 -14.96 -18.45
N ILE A 26 18.99 -15.91 -17.85
CA ILE A 26 17.54 -15.78 -17.61
C ILE A 26 17.40 -14.71 -16.52
N ALA A 27 17.17 -13.49 -16.93
CA ALA A 27 16.65 -12.46 -16.04
C ALA A 27 15.22 -12.85 -15.66
N ILE A 28 15.09 -13.51 -14.51
CA ILE A 28 13.80 -13.72 -13.88
C ILE A 28 13.39 -12.35 -13.34
N THR A 29 12.76 -11.54 -14.17
CA THR A 29 11.94 -10.42 -13.71
C THR A 29 10.77 -11.04 -12.96
N GLY A 30 10.94 -11.23 -11.66
CA GLY A 30 9.86 -11.56 -10.75
C GLY A 30 8.90 -10.39 -10.70
N CYS A 31 7.93 -10.34 -11.60
CA CYS A 31 6.68 -9.65 -11.35
C CYS A 31 5.98 -10.43 -10.23
N SER A 32 6.21 -10.03 -9.00
CA SER A 32 5.23 -10.30 -7.94
C SER A 32 4.00 -9.49 -8.30
N THR A 33 3.12 -10.05 -9.08
CA THR A 33 1.74 -9.61 -9.16
C THR A 33 1.19 -9.84 -7.76
N ASP A 34 0.98 -8.75 -7.01
CA ASP A 34 0.21 -8.78 -5.76
C ASP A 34 -1.26 -9.12 -6.14
N ALA A 35 -1.48 -10.37 -6.54
CA ALA A 35 -2.79 -10.84 -6.99
C ALA A 35 -3.86 -10.71 -5.90
N ASP A 36 -3.40 -10.60 -4.64
CA ASP A 36 -4.28 -10.51 -3.47
C ASP A 36 -4.52 -9.07 -3.00
N HIS A 37 -3.94 -8.06 -3.66
CA HIS A 37 -4.07 -6.65 -3.29
C HIS A 37 -4.31 -5.76 -4.51
N GLY A 38 -5.11 -4.72 -4.30
CA GLY A 38 -5.22 -3.58 -5.21
C GLY A 38 -4.59 -2.34 -4.59
N THR A 39 -4.09 -1.46 -5.43
CA THR A 39 -3.68 -0.11 -5.02
C THR A 39 -4.85 0.83 -5.32
N LEU A 40 -5.49 1.33 -4.29
CA LEU A 40 -6.54 2.34 -4.41
C LEU A 40 -5.94 3.72 -4.23
N GLN A 41 -6.26 4.61 -5.15
CA GLN A 41 -5.94 6.03 -5.04
C GLN A 41 -7.16 6.86 -5.42
N GLY A 42 -7.28 8.04 -4.87
CA GLY A 42 -8.42 8.88 -5.20
C GLY A 42 -8.44 10.19 -4.45
N ASN A 43 -9.50 10.95 -4.71
CA ASN A 43 -9.74 12.21 -4.06
C ASN A 43 -10.90 12.07 -3.07
N VAL A 44 -10.84 12.88 -2.02
CA VAL A 44 -11.92 13.00 -1.03
C VAL A 44 -12.26 14.47 -0.90
N THR A 45 -13.48 14.81 -1.19
CA THR A 45 -14.01 16.18 -1.04
C THR A 45 -15.10 16.22 0.02
N LEU A 46 -15.25 17.35 0.67
CA LEU A 46 -16.37 17.66 1.57
C LEU A 46 -16.99 18.99 1.12
N ASP A 47 -18.24 18.98 0.72
CA ASP A 47 -18.96 20.13 0.17
C ASP A 47 -18.18 20.79 -1.00
N ASP A 48 -17.68 19.98 -1.94
CA ASP A 48 -16.85 20.38 -3.10
C ASP A 48 -15.44 20.88 -2.76
N GLU A 49 -15.04 20.90 -1.48
CA GLU A 49 -13.69 21.28 -1.07
C GLU A 49 -12.83 20.05 -0.73
N PRO A 50 -11.54 20.01 -1.11
CA PRO A 50 -10.65 18.92 -0.75
C PRO A 50 -10.55 18.76 0.78
N LEU A 51 -10.78 17.56 1.28
CA LEU A 51 -10.67 17.24 2.70
C LEU A 51 -9.20 17.30 3.14
N LYS A 52 -8.82 18.31 3.90
CA LYS A 52 -7.42 18.59 4.21
C LYS A 52 -6.71 17.45 4.92
N THR A 53 -7.38 16.83 5.89
CA THR A 53 -6.81 15.76 6.70
C THR A 53 -7.91 14.80 7.13
N GLY A 54 -7.65 13.51 7.05
CA GLY A 54 -8.59 12.48 7.46
C GLY A 54 -7.99 11.10 7.38
N LEU A 55 -8.81 10.10 7.63
CA LEU A 55 -8.49 8.69 7.53
C LEU A 55 -9.58 8.00 6.74
N VAL A 56 -9.20 7.25 5.72
CA VAL A 56 -10.07 6.29 5.05
C VAL A 56 -9.71 4.88 5.50
N ARG A 57 -10.70 4.11 5.86
CA ARG A 57 -10.57 2.72 6.33
C ARG A 57 -11.40 1.80 5.46
N PHE A 58 -10.80 0.72 5.00
CA PHE A 58 -11.40 -0.33 4.19
C PHE A 58 -11.54 -1.59 5.03
N VAL A 59 -12.76 -1.94 5.40
CA VAL A 59 -13.07 -3.11 6.23
C VAL A 59 -13.69 -4.19 5.35
N PRO A 60 -13.16 -5.43 5.32
CA PRO A 60 -13.74 -6.50 4.52
C PRO A 60 -15.15 -6.82 5.00
N VAL A 61 -16.09 -6.96 4.06
CA VAL A 61 -17.48 -7.29 4.37
C VAL A 61 -17.60 -8.73 4.86
N ASP A 62 -16.78 -9.62 4.33
CA ASP A 62 -16.73 -11.06 4.66
C ASP A 62 -15.90 -11.38 5.91
N GLY A 63 -15.10 -10.41 6.41
CA GLY A 63 -14.20 -10.61 7.55
C GLY A 63 -13.02 -11.56 7.29
N GLN A 64 -12.79 -11.97 6.03
CA GLN A 64 -11.76 -12.96 5.69
C GLN A 64 -10.38 -12.35 5.50
N THR A 65 -10.31 -11.08 5.10
CA THR A 65 -9.06 -10.36 4.85
C THR A 65 -8.84 -9.27 5.88
N PRO A 66 -7.60 -8.83 6.09
CA PRO A 66 -7.34 -7.70 6.98
C PRO A 66 -7.94 -6.40 6.43
N SER A 67 -8.30 -5.49 7.33
CA SER A 67 -8.64 -4.12 6.97
C SER A 67 -7.40 -3.34 6.57
N ALA A 68 -7.58 -2.32 5.74
CA ALA A 68 -6.54 -1.40 5.33
C ALA A 68 -6.97 0.04 5.62
N ASP A 69 -6.00 0.86 6.00
CA ASP A 69 -6.20 2.26 6.31
C ASP A 69 -5.28 3.12 5.45
N ALA A 70 -5.73 4.33 5.10
CA ALA A 70 -4.88 5.33 4.48
C ALA A 70 -5.19 6.73 5.01
N MET A 71 -4.14 7.53 5.16
CA MET A 71 -4.28 8.94 5.50
C MET A 71 -4.75 9.74 4.28
N ILE A 72 -5.67 10.65 4.52
CA ILE A 72 -6.07 11.66 3.55
C ILE A 72 -5.24 12.91 3.83
N THR A 73 -4.58 13.41 2.80
CA THR A 73 -3.81 14.65 2.86
C THR A 73 -4.15 15.52 1.66
N ASP A 74 -4.60 16.73 1.91
CA ASP A 74 -5.03 17.67 0.87
C ASP A 74 -6.00 17.05 -0.15
N GLY A 75 -6.97 16.31 0.36
CA GLY A 75 -8.00 15.66 -0.44
C GLY A 75 -7.56 14.42 -1.18
N ARG A 76 -6.38 13.85 -0.92
CA ARG A 76 -5.86 12.68 -1.62
C ARG A 76 -5.52 11.55 -0.69
N PHE A 77 -5.73 10.33 -1.14
CA PHE A 77 -5.28 9.13 -0.45
C PHE A 77 -4.68 8.12 -1.42
N THR A 78 -3.86 7.24 -0.88
CA THR A 78 -3.37 6.04 -1.56
C THR A 78 -3.31 4.91 -0.55
N ALA A 79 -3.91 3.78 -0.87
CA ALA A 79 -4.00 2.61 0.00
C ALA A 79 -3.67 1.33 -0.76
N LYS A 80 -2.92 0.44 -0.13
CA LYS A 80 -2.80 -0.95 -0.58
C LYS A 80 -3.84 -1.78 0.17
N VAL A 81 -4.85 -2.27 -0.54
CA VAL A 81 -6.04 -2.90 0.05
C VAL A 81 -6.17 -4.32 -0.48
N PRO A 82 -6.42 -5.33 0.37
CA PRO A 82 -6.71 -6.69 -0.09
C PRO A 82 -7.92 -6.71 -1.02
N VAL A 83 -7.89 -7.55 -2.04
CA VAL A 83 -9.01 -7.70 -3.00
C VAL A 83 -10.31 -8.13 -2.30
N GLY A 84 -11.45 -7.87 -2.93
CA GLY A 84 -12.77 -8.23 -2.45
C GLY A 84 -13.63 -7.02 -2.06
N GLU A 85 -14.83 -7.29 -1.59
CA GLU A 85 -15.79 -6.26 -1.18
C GLU A 85 -15.39 -5.65 0.16
N LYS A 86 -15.32 -4.31 0.19
CA LYS A 86 -14.92 -3.53 1.37
C LYS A 86 -15.98 -2.50 1.73
N ARG A 87 -16.28 -2.41 3.02
CA ARG A 87 -16.99 -1.28 3.59
C ARG A 87 -15.99 -0.16 3.83
N VAL A 88 -16.32 1.04 3.37
CA VAL A 88 -15.46 2.21 3.47
C VAL A 88 -15.95 3.12 4.60
N SER A 89 -15.06 3.44 5.52
CA SER A 89 -15.33 4.41 6.59
C SER A 89 -14.34 5.56 6.44
N ILE A 90 -14.85 6.79 6.45
CA ILE A 90 -14.05 8.00 6.34
C ILE A 90 -14.27 8.84 7.58
N SER A 91 -13.19 9.27 8.23
CA SER A 91 -13.23 10.14 9.40
C SER A 91 -12.25 11.28 9.25
N ALA A 92 -12.64 12.44 9.75
CA ALA A 92 -11.86 13.66 9.70
C ALA A 92 -11.90 14.36 11.06
N PRO A 93 -11.12 13.90 12.03
CA PRO A 93 -11.07 14.51 13.35
C PRO A 93 -10.43 15.90 13.27
N LYS A 94 -11.11 16.90 13.82
CA LYS A 94 -10.66 18.28 13.89
C LYS A 94 -10.45 18.69 15.34
N VAL A 95 -9.29 19.27 15.63
CA VAL A 95 -9.04 19.88 16.93
C VAL A 95 -9.83 21.17 17.02
N VAL A 96 -10.78 21.23 17.95
CA VAL A 96 -11.66 22.39 18.18
C VAL A 96 -11.27 23.19 19.41
N GLY A 97 -10.36 22.68 20.22
CA GLY A 97 -9.88 23.35 21.42
C GLY A 97 -8.92 22.50 22.22
N THR A 98 -8.48 23.01 23.35
CA THR A 98 -7.69 22.28 24.32
C THR A 98 -8.27 22.45 25.72
N ARG A 99 -8.16 21.43 26.55
CA ARG A 99 -8.49 21.53 27.97
C ARG A 99 -7.36 21.01 28.83
N LYS A 100 -7.19 21.62 30.00
CA LYS A 100 -6.25 21.09 31.00
C LYS A 100 -6.86 19.91 31.74
N PHE A 101 -6.06 18.89 32.03
CA PHE A 101 -6.49 17.73 32.80
C PHE A 101 -6.81 18.10 34.25
N TYR A 102 -6.05 19.05 34.82
CA TYR A 102 -6.22 19.55 36.18
C TYR A 102 -6.19 21.07 36.19
N ASN A 103 -6.75 21.66 37.24
CA ASN A 103 -6.84 23.11 37.40
C ASN A 103 -5.55 23.69 38.04
N THR A 104 -4.37 23.23 37.58
CA THR A 104 -3.05 23.72 38.03
C THR A 104 -2.33 24.38 36.85
N PRO A 105 -1.40 25.35 37.09
CA PRO A 105 -0.68 26.05 36.03
C PRO A 105 0.09 25.11 35.09
N ASP A 106 0.70 24.04 35.64
CA ASP A 106 1.54 23.09 34.91
C ASP A 106 0.77 21.83 34.46
N ALA A 107 -0.56 21.85 34.49
CA ALA A 107 -1.36 20.70 34.05
C ALA A 107 -1.19 20.45 32.55
N PRO A 108 -0.99 19.18 32.14
CA PRO A 108 -0.93 18.83 30.73
C PRO A 108 -2.26 19.17 30.03
N SER A 109 -2.16 19.72 28.84
CA SER A 109 -3.31 20.01 27.99
C SER A 109 -3.59 18.81 27.07
N VAL A 110 -4.87 18.51 26.85
CA VAL A 110 -5.35 17.55 25.85
C VAL A 110 -6.20 18.28 24.83
N ASP A 111 -6.05 17.88 23.60
CA ASP A 111 -6.86 18.39 22.52
C ASP A 111 -8.29 17.90 22.63
N ILE A 112 -9.24 18.80 22.40
CA ILE A 112 -10.65 18.47 22.21
C ILE A 112 -10.83 18.24 20.72
N VAL A 113 -11.19 17.02 20.35
CA VAL A 113 -11.34 16.62 18.96
C VAL A 113 -12.82 16.38 18.69
N GLU A 114 -13.32 16.95 17.61
CA GLU A 114 -14.66 16.69 17.07
C GLU A 114 -14.54 16.06 15.68
N GLU A 115 -15.47 15.15 15.37
CA GLU A 115 -15.58 14.57 14.05
C GLU A 115 -16.26 15.58 13.11
N LEU A 116 -15.59 15.88 11.99
CA LEU A 116 -16.08 16.82 10.99
C LEU A 116 -17.15 16.21 10.09
N LEU A 117 -17.08 14.89 9.87
CA LEU A 117 -17.93 14.18 8.93
C LEU A 117 -19.17 13.60 9.63
N PRO A 118 -20.34 13.63 8.96
CA PRO A 118 -21.54 12.94 9.43
C PRO A 118 -21.32 11.44 9.68
N ALA A 119 -22.07 10.89 10.62
CA ALA A 119 -21.98 9.47 11.01
C ALA A 119 -22.19 8.51 9.83
N ARG A 120 -22.93 8.91 8.80
CA ARG A 120 -23.15 8.12 7.56
C ARG A 120 -21.88 7.82 6.78
N TYR A 121 -20.78 8.50 7.04
CA TYR A 121 -19.48 8.25 6.40
C TYR A 121 -18.49 7.49 7.29
N ASN A 122 -18.76 7.38 8.58
CA ASN A 122 -17.88 6.69 9.54
C ASN A 122 -18.60 5.61 10.36
N ALA A 123 -19.19 5.93 11.51
CA ALA A 123 -19.77 4.94 12.41
C ALA A 123 -20.98 4.19 11.84
N GLN A 124 -21.73 4.83 10.94
CA GLN A 124 -22.92 4.29 10.29
C GLN A 124 -22.75 4.20 8.77
N THR A 125 -21.51 3.99 8.31
CA THR A 125 -21.23 3.96 6.88
C THR A 125 -21.89 2.78 6.18
N GLU A 126 -22.51 3.06 5.04
CA GLU A 126 -23.04 2.08 4.08
C GLU A 126 -22.23 2.07 2.77
N LEU A 127 -21.16 2.88 2.71
CA LEU A 127 -20.30 2.92 1.54
C LEU A 127 -19.61 1.58 1.35
N THR A 128 -19.76 1.00 0.16
CA THR A 128 -19.09 -0.24 -0.22
C THR A 128 -18.40 -0.09 -1.57
N ILE A 129 -17.24 -0.71 -1.71
CA ILE A 129 -16.50 -0.80 -2.96
C ILE A 129 -16.00 -2.22 -3.18
N THR A 130 -15.80 -2.57 -4.44
CA THR A 130 -15.12 -3.83 -4.80
C THR A 130 -13.69 -3.51 -5.20
N VAL A 131 -12.73 -4.09 -4.49
CA VAL A 131 -11.30 -3.96 -4.77
C VAL A 131 -10.87 -5.13 -5.64
N ASN A 132 -10.28 -4.83 -6.79
CA ASN A 132 -9.65 -5.81 -7.67
C ASN A 132 -8.12 -5.67 -7.58
N ALA A 133 -7.39 -6.67 -8.06
CA ALA A 133 -5.94 -6.59 -8.16
C ALA A 133 -5.52 -5.48 -9.15
N GLY A 134 -4.41 -4.81 -8.83
CA GLY A 134 -3.88 -3.72 -9.65
C GLY A 134 -4.30 -2.33 -9.18
N ASP A 135 -4.01 -1.32 -10.00
CA ASP A 135 -4.28 0.07 -9.67
C ASP A 135 -5.72 0.46 -10.02
N GLN A 136 -6.38 1.10 -9.06
CA GLN A 136 -7.77 1.57 -9.19
C GLN A 136 -7.90 2.98 -8.64
N GLN A 137 -8.78 3.76 -9.23
CA GLN A 137 -9.14 5.09 -8.74
C GLN A 137 -10.57 5.08 -8.20
N HIS A 138 -10.73 5.62 -6.98
CA HIS A 138 -12.02 5.86 -6.34
C HIS A 138 -12.02 7.24 -5.68
N ASP A 139 -12.95 8.07 -6.11
CA ASP A 139 -13.15 9.40 -5.53
C ASP A 139 -14.38 9.36 -4.60
N PHE A 140 -14.32 10.10 -3.51
CA PHE A 140 -15.40 10.19 -2.51
C PHE A 140 -15.82 11.65 -2.35
N ASP A 141 -17.03 11.95 -2.79
CA ASP A 141 -17.65 13.27 -2.62
C ASP A 141 -18.59 13.21 -1.42
N LEU A 142 -18.22 13.90 -0.36
CA LEU A 142 -18.93 13.91 0.91
C LEU A 142 -19.69 15.22 1.10
N GLU A 143 -20.79 15.14 1.85
CA GLU A 143 -21.60 16.30 2.18
C GLU A 143 -21.73 16.41 3.69
N SER A 144 -21.64 17.64 4.22
CA SER A 144 -21.92 17.93 5.63
C SER A 144 -23.42 17.79 5.94
N ASP A 145 -23.75 17.64 7.21
CA ASP A 145 -25.13 17.75 7.66
C ASP A 145 -25.52 19.25 7.69
N LYS A 146 -26.52 19.61 6.90
CA LYS A 146 -27.10 20.97 6.89
C LYS A 146 -28.14 21.12 7.97
#